data_9a671229ac13b3b88391351cdb2b95bb
#
_entry.id   9a671229ac13b3b88391351cdb2b95bb
#
_cell.length_a   1.000
_cell.length_b   1.000
_cell.length_c   1.000
_cell.angle_alpha   90.00
_cell.angle_beta   90.00
_cell.angle_gamma   90.00
#
_symmetry.space_group_name_H-M   'P 1'
#
loop_
_entity.id
_entity.type
_entity.pdbx_description
1 polymer ?
#
loop_
_entity_poly.entity_id
_entity_poly.type
_entity_poly.pdbx_seq_one_letter_code
_entity_poly.pdbx_strand_id
1 'polypeptide(L)'
;MVYQLPALAAGSSKVTIVVSPLIALIKDQLEHLAKRKIVAESINSKMGEKERRRVLDDLKCQVPATRMLYVTPEQCATSTFQSLLERLVRHAKLGYFVVDEAHCVSQWGHDFRPDYLKLGNLRRLTGTVPWAALTATANTQVVEDIITNLSLRPGYKTYKLPCFRSNLYYDVVFKDNVANELQDLAQFIRKCLFKDLEKEKRDSSLGCGIVYCRTP
;
A
#
# COMPACT_ATOMS: atom_id res chain seq x y z
N MET A 1 -9.24 -0.68 -0.96
CA MET A 1 -10.31 -0.69 -2.02
C MET A 1 -10.25 0.52 -2.96
N VAL A 2 -9.60 1.61 -2.59
CA VAL A 2 -9.66 2.90 -3.34
C VAL A 2 -9.23 2.75 -4.82
N TYR A 3 -8.15 2.04 -5.10
CA TYR A 3 -7.66 1.82 -6.47
C TYR A 3 -8.13 0.49 -7.09
N GLN A 4 -8.52 -0.47 -6.28
CA GLN A 4 -8.93 -1.80 -6.75
C GLN A 4 -10.24 -1.75 -7.54
N LEU A 5 -11.22 -0.98 -7.05
CA LEU A 5 -12.50 -0.84 -7.72
C LEU A 5 -12.38 -0.14 -9.09
N PRO A 6 -11.70 1.02 -9.22
CA PRO A 6 -11.41 1.61 -10.52
C PRO A 6 -10.64 0.68 -11.47
N ALA A 7 -9.66 -0.08 -10.94
CA ALA A 7 -8.89 -1.04 -11.71
C ALA A 7 -9.79 -2.11 -12.37
N LEU A 8 -10.79 -2.59 -11.65
CA LEU A 8 -11.75 -3.57 -12.18
C LEU A 8 -12.72 -2.94 -13.17
N ALA A 9 -13.11 -1.69 -12.96
CA ALA A 9 -14.01 -0.94 -13.83
C ALA A 9 -13.33 -0.48 -15.15
N ALA A 10 -12.01 -0.46 -15.22
CA ALA A 10 -11.26 0.00 -16.39
C ALA A 10 -11.45 -0.85 -17.66
N GLY A 11 -12.09 -2.00 -17.56
CA GLY A 11 -12.33 -2.93 -18.67
C GLY A 11 -11.50 -4.22 -18.58
N SER A 12 -11.98 -5.30 -19.17
CA SER A 12 -11.41 -6.65 -19.02
C SER A 12 -9.99 -6.82 -19.59
N SER A 13 -9.62 -6.02 -20.57
CA SER A 13 -8.28 -6.06 -21.20
C SER A 13 -7.24 -5.15 -20.51
N LYS A 14 -7.64 -4.43 -19.44
CA LYS A 14 -6.76 -3.49 -18.76
C LYS A 14 -6.10 -4.11 -17.53
N VAL A 15 -4.82 -3.80 -17.38
CA VAL A 15 -4.00 -4.12 -16.21
C VAL A 15 -3.72 -2.84 -15.44
N THR A 16 -3.84 -2.87 -14.14
CA THR A 16 -3.42 -1.77 -13.25
C THR A 16 -2.11 -2.16 -12.59
N ILE A 17 -1.09 -1.31 -12.69
CA ILE A 17 0.16 -1.49 -11.97
C ILE A 17 0.04 -0.80 -10.61
N VAL A 18 0.45 -1.50 -9.55
CA VAL A 18 0.45 -0.99 -8.17
C VAL A 18 1.85 -1.12 -7.61
N VAL A 19 2.50 0.00 -7.37
CA VAL A 19 3.80 0.03 -6.70
C VAL A 19 3.58 0.04 -5.20
N SER A 20 4.19 -0.89 -4.48
CA SER A 20 4.11 -1.01 -3.03
C SER A 20 5.48 -1.33 -2.44
N PRO A 21 5.84 -0.75 -1.27
CA PRO A 21 7.21 -0.83 -0.73
C PRO A 21 7.52 -2.16 -0.05
N LEU A 22 6.51 -2.90 0.39
CA LEU A 22 6.68 -4.07 1.25
C LEU A 22 6.10 -5.32 0.62
N ILE A 23 6.93 -6.33 0.41
CA ILE A 23 6.53 -7.64 -0.13
C ILE A 23 5.46 -8.31 0.74
N ALA A 24 5.50 -8.12 2.06
CA ALA A 24 4.48 -8.65 2.96
C ALA A 24 3.10 -8.04 2.68
N LEU A 25 3.02 -6.71 2.53
CA LEU A 25 1.77 -6.03 2.16
C LEU A 25 1.26 -6.48 0.79
N ILE A 26 2.16 -6.64 -0.18
CA ILE A 26 1.79 -7.17 -1.50
C ILE A 26 1.14 -8.55 -1.35
N LYS A 27 1.73 -9.44 -0.57
CA LYS A 27 1.20 -10.79 -0.32
C LYS A 27 -0.21 -10.73 0.28
N ASP A 28 -0.41 -9.92 1.31
CA ASP A 28 -1.73 -9.75 1.94
C ASP A 28 -2.77 -9.23 0.93
N GLN A 29 -2.40 -8.27 0.07
CA GLN A 29 -3.29 -7.76 -0.99
C GLN A 29 -3.65 -8.86 -2.00
N LEU A 30 -2.68 -9.67 -2.43
CA LEU A 30 -2.92 -10.77 -3.35
C LEU A 30 -3.86 -11.82 -2.74
N GLU A 31 -3.67 -12.19 -1.48
CA GLU A 31 -4.54 -13.13 -0.77
C GLU A 31 -5.98 -12.60 -0.65
N HIS A 32 -6.14 -11.31 -0.32
CA HIS A 32 -7.45 -10.67 -0.26
C HIS A 32 -8.17 -10.62 -1.61
N LEU A 33 -7.43 -10.39 -2.70
CA LEU A 33 -7.98 -10.37 -4.05
C LEU A 33 -8.34 -11.79 -4.53
N ALA A 34 -7.50 -12.77 -4.23
CA ALA A 34 -7.76 -14.17 -4.56
C ALA A 34 -9.04 -14.68 -3.90
N LYS A 35 -9.30 -14.36 -2.62
CA LYS A 35 -10.56 -14.68 -1.92
C LYS A 35 -11.79 -14.11 -2.64
N ARG A 36 -11.63 -13.04 -3.42
CA ARG A 36 -12.68 -12.41 -4.23
C ARG A 36 -12.67 -12.86 -5.69
N LYS A 37 -11.88 -13.87 -6.02
CA LYS A 37 -11.70 -14.39 -7.39
C LYS A 37 -11.20 -13.34 -8.38
N ILE A 38 -10.41 -12.38 -7.89
CA ILE A 38 -9.77 -11.35 -8.72
C ILE A 38 -8.34 -11.79 -8.96
N VAL A 39 -7.97 -11.95 -10.23
CA VAL A 39 -6.61 -12.34 -10.61
C VAL A 39 -5.68 -11.14 -10.45
N ALA A 40 -4.77 -11.26 -9.52
CA ALA A 40 -3.70 -10.30 -9.26
C ALA A 40 -2.39 -11.04 -9.08
N GLU A 41 -1.32 -10.46 -9.60
CA GLU A 41 0.02 -11.05 -9.59
C GLU A 41 1.03 -10.06 -9.03
N SER A 42 2.20 -10.55 -8.65
CA SER A 42 3.32 -9.67 -8.30
C SER A 42 4.58 -10.01 -9.10
N ILE A 43 5.45 -9.03 -9.27
CA ILE A 43 6.83 -9.23 -9.71
C ILE A 43 7.74 -8.60 -8.67
N ASN A 44 8.58 -9.42 -8.04
CA ASN A 44 9.51 -9.00 -7.00
C ASN A 44 10.80 -9.84 -7.02
N SER A 45 11.80 -9.47 -6.22
CA SER A 45 13.11 -10.11 -6.19
C SER A 45 13.11 -11.54 -5.65
N LYS A 46 12.09 -11.93 -4.88
CA LYS A 46 11.97 -13.27 -4.28
C LYS A 46 11.26 -14.27 -5.19
N MET A 47 10.71 -13.82 -6.31
CA MET A 47 9.96 -14.66 -7.25
C MET A 47 10.89 -15.55 -8.06
N GLY A 48 10.53 -16.83 -8.17
CA GLY A 48 11.25 -17.79 -9.01
C GLY A 48 11.13 -17.45 -10.51
N GLU A 49 12.13 -17.84 -11.29
CA GLU A 49 12.19 -17.51 -12.73
C GLU A 49 11.01 -18.08 -13.52
N LYS A 50 10.61 -19.33 -13.23
CA LYS A 50 9.47 -19.99 -13.88
C LYS A 50 8.17 -19.24 -13.65
N GLU A 51 7.92 -18.81 -12.42
CA GLU A 51 6.73 -18.06 -12.05
C GLU A 51 6.74 -16.67 -12.69
N ARG A 52 7.89 -15.98 -12.64
CA ARG A 52 8.08 -14.70 -13.31
C ARG A 52 7.76 -14.78 -14.79
N ARG A 53 8.25 -15.81 -15.48
CA ARG A 53 7.97 -16.05 -16.90
C ARG A 53 6.47 -16.22 -17.16
N ARG A 54 5.78 -17.03 -16.35
CA ARG A 54 4.34 -17.23 -16.42
C ARG A 54 3.57 -15.90 -16.37
N VAL A 55 3.89 -15.06 -15.37
CA VAL A 55 3.24 -13.74 -15.22
C VAL A 55 3.54 -12.83 -16.41
N LEU A 56 4.78 -12.77 -16.85
CA LEU A 56 5.16 -11.96 -18.02
C LEU A 56 4.48 -12.42 -19.29
N ASP A 57 4.29 -13.72 -19.49
CA ASP A 57 3.62 -14.27 -20.68
C ASP A 57 2.11 -13.99 -20.65
N ASP A 58 1.45 -14.07 -19.47
CA ASP A 58 0.05 -13.62 -19.33
C ASP A 58 -0.10 -12.14 -19.72
N LEU A 59 0.78 -11.27 -19.22
CA LEU A 59 0.73 -9.83 -19.51
C LEU A 59 1.00 -9.50 -20.99
N LYS A 60 1.60 -10.42 -21.75
CA LYS A 60 1.77 -10.29 -23.21
C LYS A 60 0.51 -10.68 -23.99
N CYS A 61 -0.40 -11.47 -23.42
CA CYS A 61 -1.63 -11.91 -24.08
C CYS A 61 -2.49 -10.73 -24.52
N GLN A 62 -3.33 -10.91 -25.51
CA GLN A 62 -4.23 -9.87 -26.00
C GLN A 62 -5.22 -9.42 -24.91
N VAL A 63 -5.73 -10.36 -24.14
CA VAL A 63 -6.55 -10.13 -22.95
C VAL A 63 -5.86 -10.82 -21.77
N PRO A 64 -5.07 -10.10 -20.96
CA PRO A 64 -4.43 -10.68 -19.79
C PRO A 64 -5.47 -11.13 -18.76
N ALA A 65 -5.23 -12.28 -18.11
CA ALA A 65 -6.02 -12.68 -16.96
C ALA A 65 -5.73 -11.78 -15.75
N THR A 66 -4.49 -11.32 -15.61
CA THR A 66 -4.05 -10.42 -14.53
C THR A 66 -4.72 -9.06 -14.64
N ARG A 67 -5.45 -8.67 -13.59
CA ARG A 67 -6.12 -7.37 -13.48
C ARG A 67 -5.27 -6.33 -12.76
N MET A 68 -4.50 -6.78 -11.79
CA MET A 68 -3.57 -5.94 -11.02
C MET A 68 -2.22 -6.60 -10.94
N LEU A 69 -1.18 -5.84 -11.24
CA LEU A 69 0.21 -6.24 -11.10
C LEU A 69 0.86 -5.43 -9.99
N TYR A 70 1.21 -6.09 -8.90
CA TYR A 70 1.95 -5.48 -7.79
C TYR A 70 3.44 -5.58 -8.04
N VAL A 71 4.15 -4.48 -7.84
CA VAL A 71 5.60 -4.41 -8.03
C VAL A 71 6.26 -3.61 -6.91
N THR A 72 7.52 -3.92 -6.62
CA THR A 72 8.31 -3.08 -5.73
C THR A 72 8.99 -1.93 -6.49
N PRO A 73 9.36 -0.82 -5.84
CA PRO A 73 10.00 0.31 -6.49
C PRO A 73 11.33 -0.08 -7.16
N GLU A 74 12.11 -0.99 -6.55
CA GLU A 74 13.35 -1.50 -7.12
C GLU A 74 13.09 -2.27 -8.43
N GLN A 75 11.99 -3.03 -8.47
CA GLN A 75 11.60 -3.75 -9.67
C GLN A 75 11.22 -2.78 -10.81
N CYS A 76 10.61 -1.64 -10.46
CA CYS A 76 10.26 -0.58 -11.41
C CYS A 76 11.48 0.03 -12.10
N ALA A 77 12.65 0.01 -11.47
CA ALA A 77 13.89 0.53 -12.03
C ALA A 77 14.55 -0.41 -13.07
N THR A 78 14.11 -1.67 -13.16
CA THR A 78 14.70 -2.65 -14.08
C THR A 78 14.29 -2.41 -15.52
N SER A 79 15.22 -2.64 -16.47
CA SER A 79 14.94 -2.55 -17.91
C SER A 79 13.82 -3.50 -18.37
N THR A 80 13.76 -4.70 -17.78
CA THR A 80 12.71 -5.68 -18.05
C THR A 80 11.33 -5.14 -17.73
N PHE A 81 11.18 -4.49 -16.56
CA PHE A 81 9.89 -3.88 -16.17
C PHE A 81 9.55 -2.68 -17.06
N GLN A 82 10.53 -1.83 -17.38
CA GLN A 82 10.30 -0.67 -18.24
C GLN A 82 9.84 -1.11 -19.64
N SER A 83 10.47 -2.14 -20.21
CA SER A 83 10.03 -2.72 -21.49
C SER A 83 8.62 -3.32 -21.44
N LEU A 84 8.26 -3.96 -20.32
CA LEU A 84 6.89 -4.42 -20.07
C LEU A 84 5.91 -3.25 -20.02
N LEU A 85 6.25 -2.19 -19.28
CA LEU A 85 5.44 -0.99 -19.13
C LEU A 85 5.18 -0.32 -20.48
N GLU A 86 6.22 -0.09 -21.29
CA GLU A 86 6.10 0.46 -22.64
C GLU A 86 5.20 -0.39 -23.54
N ARG A 87 5.32 -1.72 -23.45
CA ARG A 87 4.48 -2.64 -24.20
C ARG A 87 3.00 -2.51 -23.78
N LEU A 88 2.70 -2.48 -22.47
CA LEU A 88 1.34 -2.31 -21.98
C LEU A 88 0.73 -0.97 -22.42
N VAL A 89 1.52 0.08 -22.45
CA VAL A 89 1.08 1.41 -22.91
C VAL A 89 0.84 1.39 -24.43
N ARG A 90 1.79 0.88 -25.21
CA ARG A 90 1.70 0.81 -26.69
C ARG A 90 0.45 0.05 -27.15
N HIS A 91 0.08 -1.01 -26.45
CA HIS A 91 -1.11 -1.80 -26.77
C HIS A 91 -2.37 -1.32 -26.03
N ALA A 92 -2.34 -0.13 -25.41
CA ALA A 92 -3.44 0.45 -24.64
C ALA A 92 -3.99 -0.48 -23.55
N LYS A 93 -3.14 -1.32 -22.94
CA LYS A 93 -3.52 -2.28 -21.90
C LYS A 93 -3.32 -1.77 -20.48
N LEU A 94 -2.56 -0.70 -20.29
CA LEU A 94 -2.38 -0.08 -18.98
C LEU A 94 -3.61 0.76 -18.64
N GLY A 95 -4.32 0.40 -17.56
CA GLY A 95 -5.50 1.12 -17.06
C GLY A 95 -5.10 2.27 -16.15
N TYR A 96 -4.38 1.95 -15.08
CA TYR A 96 -3.90 2.90 -14.07
C TYR A 96 -2.48 2.54 -13.65
N PHE A 97 -1.74 3.57 -13.22
CA PHE A 97 -0.49 3.42 -12.50
C PHE A 97 -0.68 3.97 -11.09
N VAL A 98 -0.58 3.11 -10.10
CA VAL A 98 -0.87 3.43 -8.69
C VAL A 98 0.43 3.37 -7.90
N VAL A 99 0.68 4.40 -7.11
CA VAL A 99 1.79 4.46 -6.15
C VAL A 99 1.20 4.42 -4.76
N ASP A 100 1.30 3.27 -4.11
CA ASP A 100 0.89 3.08 -2.73
C ASP A 100 2.02 3.53 -1.80
N GLU A 101 1.67 3.93 -0.56
CA GLU A 101 2.59 4.51 0.41
C GLU A 101 3.45 5.64 -0.19
N ALA A 102 2.81 6.53 -0.95
CA ALA A 102 3.50 7.55 -1.73
C ALA A 102 4.33 8.53 -0.88
N HIS A 103 4.11 8.61 0.45
CA HIS A 103 4.95 9.36 1.38
C HIS A 103 6.42 8.92 1.36
N CYS A 104 6.71 7.70 0.88
CA CYS A 104 8.08 7.20 0.71
C CYS A 104 8.95 8.01 -0.27
N VAL A 105 8.38 8.89 -1.09
CA VAL A 105 9.13 9.80 -1.96
C VAL A 105 9.72 10.98 -1.19
N SER A 106 9.24 11.28 0.02
CA SER A 106 9.59 12.46 0.80
C SER A 106 10.56 12.12 1.91
N GLN A 107 11.63 12.90 2.06
CA GLN A 107 12.54 12.81 3.21
C GLN A 107 11.86 13.20 4.52
N TRP A 108 10.76 13.93 4.44
CA TRP A 108 9.92 14.29 5.58
C TRP A 108 8.83 13.28 5.87
N GLY A 109 8.75 12.20 5.06
CA GLY A 109 7.91 11.04 5.34
C GLY A 109 8.55 10.15 6.40
N HIS A 110 7.75 9.34 7.08
CA HIS A 110 8.25 8.44 8.13
C HIS A 110 9.03 7.22 7.59
N ASP A 111 8.96 6.92 6.29
CA ASP A 111 9.66 5.79 5.64
C ASP A 111 10.18 6.23 4.26
N PHE A 112 11.21 7.09 4.26
CA PHE A 112 11.83 7.53 3.01
C PHE A 112 12.56 6.39 2.30
N ARG A 113 12.30 6.26 0.98
CA ARG A 113 12.94 5.23 0.13
C ARG A 113 13.46 5.83 -1.17
N PRO A 114 14.79 5.84 -1.38
CA PRO A 114 15.39 6.45 -2.58
C PRO A 114 14.85 5.89 -3.90
N ASP A 115 14.45 4.64 -3.95
CA ASP A 115 13.91 4.02 -5.17
C ASP A 115 12.54 4.57 -5.56
N TYR A 116 11.77 5.15 -4.61
CA TYR A 116 10.53 5.86 -4.93
C TYR A 116 10.77 7.12 -5.76
N LEU A 117 11.89 7.81 -5.58
CA LEU A 117 12.23 8.99 -6.39
C LEU A 117 12.39 8.64 -7.88
N LYS A 118 12.81 7.41 -8.18
CA LYS A 118 12.98 6.94 -9.55
C LYS A 118 11.65 6.73 -10.28
N LEU A 119 10.54 6.60 -9.55
CA LEU A 119 9.22 6.36 -10.14
C LEU A 119 8.77 7.50 -11.05
N GLY A 120 9.10 8.75 -10.71
CA GLY A 120 8.79 9.91 -11.55
C GLY A 120 9.30 9.78 -12.98
N ASN A 121 10.42 9.07 -13.19
CA ASN A 121 10.97 8.83 -14.52
C ASN A 121 10.03 7.98 -15.40
N LEU A 122 9.21 7.11 -14.79
CA LEU A 122 8.26 6.27 -15.51
C LEU A 122 7.08 7.07 -16.05
N ARG A 123 6.88 8.29 -15.56
CA ARG A 123 5.80 9.16 -16.03
C ARG A 123 5.87 9.40 -17.55
N ARG A 124 7.08 9.52 -18.08
CA ARG A 124 7.29 9.69 -19.54
C ARG A 124 6.86 8.46 -20.32
N LEU A 125 7.09 7.26 -19.79
CA LEU A 125 6.74 6.00 -20.44
C LEU A 125 5.23 5.74 -20.42
N THR A 126 4.52 6.24 -19.42
CA THR A 126 3.08 5.97 -19.24
C THR A 126 2.16 6.90 -20.03
N GLY A 127 2.71 7.93 -20.67
CA GLY A 127 1.93 8.81 -21.56
C GLY A 127 0.69 9.41 -20.87
N THR A 128 -0.50 9.15 -21.40
CA THR A 128 -1.78 9.68 -20.90
C THR A 128 -2.40 8.85 -19.78
N VAL A 129 -1.81 7.71 -19.44
CA VAL A 129 -2.35 6.83 -18.38
C VAL A 129 -2.52 7.60 -17.06
N PRO A 130 -3.68 7.49 -16.40
CA PRO A 130 -3.90 8.11 -15.10
C PRO A 130 -2.99 7.52 -14.02
N TRP A 131 -2.46 8.41 -13.17
CA TRP A 131 -1.72 8.04 -11.99
C TRP A 131 -2.54 8.35 -10.75
N ALA A 132 -2.41 7.47 -9.73
CA ALA A 132 -2.96 7.69 -8.41
C ALA A 132 -1.85 7.47 -7.37
N ALA A 133 -1.67 8.44 -6.48
CA ALA A 133 -0.77 8.35 -5.34
C ALA A 133 -1.59 8.25 -4.06
N LEU A 134 -1.28 7.27 -3.21
CA LEU A 134 -2.01 7.01 -1.97
C LEU A 134 -1.05 7.01 -0.78
N THR A 135 -1.48 7.61 0.30
CA THR A 135 -0.77 7.55 1.58
C THR A 135 -1.77 7.73 2.72
N ALA A 136 -1.52 7.08 3.85
CA ALA A 136 -2.29 7.29 5.08
C ALA A 136 -1.80 8.54 5.84
N THR A 137 -0.56 8.97 5.60
CA THR A 137 0.12 10.02 6.36
C THR A 137 0.77 11.02 5.42
N ALA A 138 0.24 12.25 5.35
CA ALA A 138 0.86 13.32 4.60
C ALA A 138 0.55 14.68 5.23
N ASN A 139 1.58 15.40 5.60
CA ASN A 139 1.52 16.85 5.84
C ASN A 139 1.63 17.60 4.51
N THR A 140 1.57 18.92 4.55
CA THR A 140 1.62 19.76 3.34
C THR A 140 2.91 19.53 2.53
N GLN A 141 4.06 19.49 3.20
CA GLN A 141 5.35 19.27 2.55
C GLN A 141 5.43 17.91 1.86
N VAL A 142 4.96 16.85 2.52
CA VAL A 142 4.91 15.50 1.93
C VAL A 142 4.02 15.47 0.69
N VAL A 143 2.89 16.18 0.70
CA VAL A 143 2.01 16.28 -0.47
C VAL A 143 2.72 16.97 -1.64
N GLU A 144 3.43 18.07 -1.40
CA GLU A 144 4.20 18.78 -2.41
C GLU A 144 5.32 17.92 -3.00
N ASP A 145 6.02 17.17 -2.15
CA ASP A 145 7.05 16.22 -2.57
C ASP A 145 6.48 15.09 -3.43
N ILE A 146 5.30 14.56 -3.07
CA ILE A 146 4.61 13.55 -3.86
C ILE A 146 4.29 14.07 -5.27
N ILE A 147 3.71 15.27 -5.35
CA ILE A 147 3.34 15.89 -6.62
C ILE A 147 4.57 16.09 -7.51
N THR A 148 5.63 16.64 -6.93
CA THR A 148 6.86 16.99 -7.62
C THR A 148 7.64 15.74 -8.06
N ASN A 149 7.94 14.84 -7.10
CA ASN A 149 8.79 13.67 -7.37
C ASN A 149 8.11 12.64 -8.27
N LEU A 150 6.78 12.47 -8.16
CA LEU A 150 6.02 11.60 -9.08
C LEU A 150 5.63 12.32 -10.38
N SER A 151 5.98 13.58 -10.56
CA SER A 151 5.64 14.37 -11.74
C SER A 151 4.15 14.30 -12.08
N LEU A 152 3.29 14.47 -11.06
CA LEU A 152 1.85 14.45 -11.26
C LEU A 152 1.44 15.63 -12.13
N ARG A 153 0.51 15.40 -13.07
CA ARG A 153 0.10 16.42 -14.03
C ARG A 153 -0.69 17.54 -13.38
N PRO A 154 -0.59 18.77 -13.89
CA PRO A 154 -1.48 19.86 -13.49
C PRO A 154 -2.95 19.43 -13.64
N GLY A 155 -3.81 19.88 -12.72
CA GLY A 155 -5.22 19.48 -12.68
C GLY A 155 -5.48 18.16 -11.96
N TYR A 156 -4.50 17.62 -11.23
CA TYR A 156 -4.72 16.49 -10.31
C TYR A 156 -5.81 16.85 -9.27
N LYS A 157 -6.51 15.84 -8.80
CA LYS A 157 -7.49 15.98 -7.72
C LYS A 157 -6.93 15.39 -6.44
N THR A 158 -7.11 16.12 -5.34
CA THR A 158 -6.71 15.66 -4.01
C THR A 158 -7.96 15.29 -3.21
N TYR A 159 -7.92 14.11 -2.60
CA TYR A 159 -8.96 13.64 -1.69
C TYR A 159 -8.30 13.39 -0.33
N LYS A 160 -8.69 14.16 0.68
CA LYS A 160 -8.14 14.05 2.03
C LYS A 160 -9.27 13.89 3.03
N LEU A 161 -9.18 12.83 3.84
CA LEU A 161 -10.04 12.65 5.00
C LEU A 161 -9.37 13.25 6.24
N PRO A 162 -10.16 13.72 7.23
CA PRO A 162 -9.60 14.13 8.51
C PRO A 162 -8.82 12.97 9.15
N CYS A 163 -7.63 13.26 9.71
CA CYS A 163 -6.85 12.28 10.45
C CYS A 163 -7.48 11.94 11.81
N PHE A 164 -8.29 12.85 12.34
CA PHE A 164 -8.97 12.64 13.63
C PHE A 164 -10.03 11.55 13.53
N ARG A 165 -9.94 10.60 14.44
CA ARG A 165 -10.92 9.52 14.58
C ARG A 165 -11.58 9.62 15.95
N SER A 166 -12.85 9.93 15.98
CA SER A 166 -13.62 10.09 17.23
C SER A 166 -13.73 8.80 18.05
N ASN A 167 -13.49 7.64 17.43
CA ASN A 167 -13.50 6.34 18.10
C ASN A 167 -12.15 5.92 18.70
N LEU A 168 -11.10 6.75 18.56
CA LEU A 168 -9.79 6.50 19.18
C LEU A 168 -9.65 7.38 20.42
N TYR A 169 -9.26 6.75 21.53
CA TYR A 169 -8.90 7.43 22.76
C TYR A 169 -7.37 7.43 22.90
N TYR A 170 -6.80 8.60 23.19
CA TYR A 170 -5.37 8.79 23.40
C TYR A 170 -5.15 9.16 24.85
N ASP A 171 -4.23 8.49 25.52
CA ASP A 171 -3.83 8.76 26.88
C ASP A 171 -2.31 8.69 27.00
N VAL A 172 -1.75 9.44 27.96
CA VAL A 172 -0.31 9.48 28.22
C VAL A 172 -0.09 9.31 29.70
N VAL A 173 0.65 8.28 30.06
CA VAL A 173 1.09 8.02 31.44
C VAL A 173 2.59 8.26 31.52
N PHE A 174 3.00 9.18 32.39
CA PHE A 174 4.42 9.41 32.64
C PHE A 174 4.98 8.31 33.53
N LYS A 175 6.07 7.74 33.11
CA LYS A 175 6.76 6.64 33.77
C LYS A 175 7.11 6.97 35.25
N ASP A 176 7.57 8.18 35.51
CA ASP A 176 7.97 8.65 36.83
C ASP A 176 6.79 8.73 37.84
N ASN A 177 5.55 8.69 37.36
CA ASN A 177 4.36 8.71 38.17
C ASN A 177 3.84 7.31 38.56
N VAL A 178 4.56 6.26 38.16
CA VAL A 178 4.13 4.87 38.34
C VAL A 178 5.15 4.12 39.19
N ALA A 179 4.71 3.54 40.29
CA ALA A 179 5.59 2.82 41.22
C ALA A 179 6.13 1.51 40.64
N ASN A 180 5.35 0.84 39.77
CA ASN A 180 5.73 -0.39 39.10
C ASN A 180 5.16 -0.42 37.66
N GLU A 181 6.00 -0.12 36.68
CA GLU A 181 5.61 0.02 35.28
C GLU A 181 4.94 -1.24 34.70
N LEU A 182 5.49 -2.41 35.00
CA LEU A 182 4.95 -3.67 34.47
C LEU A 182 3.61 -4.03 35.10
N GLN A 183 3.42 -3.77 36.38
CA GLN A 183 2.13 -4.00 37.06
C GLN A 183 1.06 -3.04 36.55
N ASP A 184 1.39 -1.77 36.39
CA ASP A 184 0.48 -0.76 35.88
C ASP A 184 0.05 -1.06 34.45
N LEU A 185 1.02 -1.38 33.55
CA LEU A 185 0.75 -1.80 32.19
C LEU A 185 -0.14 -3.06 32.16
N ALA A 186 0.13 -4.05 32.99
CA ALA A 186 -0.67 -5.27 33.07
C ALA A 186 -2.11 -4.98 33.52
N GLN A 187 -2.28 -4.07 34.50
CA GLN A 187 -3.61 -3.64 34.97
C GLN A 187 -4.35 -2.88 33.89
N PHE A 188 -3.66 -1.97 33.19
CA PHE A 188 -4.22 -1.22 32.06
C PHE A 188 -4.69 -2.17 30.94
N ILE A 189 -3.85 -3.12 30.54
CA ILE A 189 -4.21 -4.12 29.54
C ILE A 189 -5.44 -4.92 29.98
N ARG A 190 -5.45 -5.40 31.22
CA ARG A 190 -6.60 -6.12 31.77
C ARG A 190 -7.86 -5.27 31.73
N LYS A 191 -7.79 -4.03 32.21
CA LYS A 191 -8.91 -3.10 32.19
C LYS A 191 -9.44 -2.85 30.78
N CYS A 192 -8.57 -2.70 29.78
CA CYS A 192 -8.97 -2.46 28.38
C CYS A 192 -9.56 -3.70 27.71
N LEU A 193 -8.97 -4.87 27.93
CA LEU A 193 -9.39 -6.10 27.23
C LEU A 193 -10.53 -6.83 27.91
N PHE A 194 -10.70 -6.66 29.24
CA PHE A 194 -11.67 -7.43 30.03
C PHE A 194 -12.78 -6.57 30.65
N LYS A 195 -12.89 -5.30 30.25
CA LYS A 195 -13.87 -4.36 30.79
C LYS A 195 -15.33 -4.81 30.62
N ASP A 196 -15.61 -5.70 29.70
CA ASP A 196 -16.95 -6.21 29.41
C ASP A 196 -17.23 -7.61 29.98
N LEU A 197 -16.29 -8.22 30.72
CA LEU A 197 -16.47 -9.55 31.29
C LEU A 197 -17.37 -9.57 32.52
N GLU A 198 -17.73 -8.41 33.11
CA GLU A 198 -18.70 -8.29 34.23
C GLU A 198 -20.15 -8.32 33.75
N LYS A 199 -20.43 -8.23 32.46
CA LYS A 199 -21.76 -8.41 31.88
C LYS A 199 -21.85 -9.78 31.23
N GLU A 200 -22.48 -10.70 31.94
CA GLU A 200 -22.87 -12.04 31.53
C GLU A 200 -23.11 -12.25 30.03
N LYS A 201 -22.07 -12.56 29.29
CA LYS A 201 -22.10 -13.46 28.13
C LYS A 201 -20.66 -13.72 27.75
N ARG A 202 -20.22 -14.97 27.90
CA ARG A 202 -18.98 -15.50 27.33
C ARG A 202 -19.10 -15.46 25.82
N ASP A 203 -18.97 -14.28 25.23
CA ASP A 203 -18.78 -14.15 23.79
C ASP A 203 -17.29 -14.10 23.52
N SER A 204 -16.82 -14.95 22.62
CA SER A 204 -15.43 -15.23 22.30
C SER A 204 -14.71 -14.08 21.55
N SER A 205 -15.21 -12.86 21.62
CA SER A 205 -14.60 -11.67 21.06
C SER A 205 -13.77 -10.92 22.12
N LEU A 206 -12.75 -11.58 22.66
CA LEU A 206 -11.70 -10.85 23.39
C LEU A 206 -11.04 -9.87 22.42
N GLY A 207 -10.97 -8.59 22.80
CA GLY A 207 -10.27 -7.57 22.03
C GLY A 207 -8.79 -7.93 21.86
N CYS A 208 -8.15 -7.41 20.80
CA CYS A 208 -6.72 -7.56 20.56
C CYS A 208 -6.00 -6.28 20.96
N GLY A 209 -4.84 -6.41 21.62
CA GLY A 209 -3.94 -5.31 21.95
C GLY A 209 -2.57 -5.49 21.29
N ILE A 210 -1.92 -4.39 20.93
CA ILE A 210 -0.54 -4.38 20.45
C ILE A 210 0.28 -3.51 21.40
N VAL A 211 1.38 -4.07 21.91
CA VAL A 211 2.34 -3.33 22.74
C VAL A 211 3.60 -3.10 21.92
N TYR A 212 3.96 -1.83 21.72
CA TYR A 212 5.19 -1.45 21.06
C TYR A 212 6.27 -1.16 22.10
N CYS A 213 7.39 -1.87 22.04
CA CYS A 213 8.53 -1.69 22.94
C CYS A 213 9.73 -1.16 22.17
N ARG A 214 10.61 -0.42 22.84
CA ARG A 214 11.85 0.11 22.23
C ARG A 214 12.89 -1.01 22.03
N THR A 215 12.91 -1.99 22.91
CA THR A 215 13.75 -3.19 22.86
C THR A 215 12.89 -4.40 23.15
N PRO A 216 13.20 -5.57 22.55
CA PRO A 216 12.51 -6.81 22.87
C PRO A 216 12.78 -7.26 24.31
#